data_e388efed9367b3d9901611fc3a8f88ed
#
_entry.id   e388efed9367b3d9901611fc3a8f88ed
#
_cell.length_a   1.000
_cell.length_b   1.000
_cell.length_c   1.000
_cell.angle_alpha   90.00
_cell.angle_beta   90.00
_cell.angle_gamma   90.00
#
_symmetry.space_group_name_H-M   'P 1'
#
loop_
_entity.id
_entity.type
_entity.pdbx_description
1 polymer ?
#
loop_
_entity_poly.entity_id
_entity_poly.type
_entity_poly.pdbx_seq_one_letter_code
_entity_poly.pdbx_strand_id
1 'polypeptide(L)'
;MTSSDTALVDLTQAKNFLHMDAASSLRVDAEHVGAGDGTTKIFTLDYTPIGGSLRLYVNGVLQTEMTHYTINGVTVTFVAAPTLNYPITASYDKTAADDTFEDFDDKLLERLIEAATKKAEDYTGRIFMQREITESHHGDGSKTLRLYKRPIVSVSSVSYKSIARSTGDGETVGFSLGYTPKSGSLTVYVDGVLKSTPEDYTLSGQVVTFTSAPSDGAELVFRFEVSLKLSQSYFEQIHIGRLIGTWLPGYEYVVRYVSGYGVDRDTTAALVPDIVLGCLICIARWYENRIDAKSQNIAGVGSVDYSAPDEVLSLWQPYKTELV
;
A
#
# COMPACT_ATOMS: atom_id res chain seq x y z
N MET A 1 -3.57 -8.90 5.44
CA MET A 1 -2.73 -7.72 5.10
C MET A 1 -3.67 -6.65 4.61
N THR A 2 -3.73 -5.53 5.28
CA THR A 2 -4.50 -4.35 4.86
C THR A 2 -3.92 -3.82 3.56
N SER A 3 -4.79 -3.33 2.66
CA SER A 3 -4.37 -2.56 1.47
C SER A 3 -3.37 -1.49 1.87
N SER A 4 -2.40 -1.18 0.99
CA SER A 4 -1.32 -0.23 1.31
C SER A 4 -1.92 1.10 1.80
N ASP A 5 -1.27 1.73 2.77
CA ASP A 5 -1.69 3.01 3.36
C ASP A 5 -1.86 4.15 2.32
N THR A 6 -1.39 3.93 1.09
CA THR A 6 -1.47 4.90 -0.02
C THR A 6 -2.54 4.58 -1.05
N ALA A 7 -3.32 3.50 -0.88
CA ALA A 7 -4.37 3.12 -1.81
C ALA A 7 -5.60 4.05 -1.70
N LEU A 8 -6.13 4.48 -2.86
CA LEU A 8 -7.27 5.40 -2.96
C LEU A 8 -8.62 4.75 -2.65
N VAL A 9 -8.70 3.45 -2.76
CA VAL A 9 -9.89 2.62 -2.53
C VAL A 9 -9.54 1.59 -1.47
N ASP A 10 -10.44 1.27 -0.57
CA ASP A 10 -10.29 0.13 0.34
C ASP A 10 -11.02 -1.12 -0.17
N LEU A 11 -10.75 -2.24 0.50
CA LEU A 11 -11.33 -3.52 0.13
C LEU A 11 -12.88 -3.52 0.23
N THR A 12 -13.42 -2.86 1.26
CA THR A 12 -14.87 -2.74 1.46
C THR A 12 -15.54 -1.93 0.35
N GLN A 13 -14.93 -0.80 -0.03
CA GLN A 13 -15.40 0.01 -1.15
C GLN A 13 -15.37 -0.77 -2.47
N ALA A 14 -14.29 -1.52 -2.73
CA ALA A 14 -14.18 -2.35 -3.92
C ALA A 14 -15.25 -3.47 -3.95
N LYS A 15 -15.44 -4.17 -2.83
CA LYS A 15 -16.47 -5.21 -2.69
C LYS A 15 -17.88 -4.64 -2.90
N ASN A 16 -18.20 -3.50 -2.28
CA ASN A 16 -19.50 -2.85 -2.43
C ASN A 16 -19.76 -2.44 -3.90
N PHE A 17 -18.73 -1.89 -4.56
CA PHE A 17 -18.85 -1.51 -5.97
C PHE A 17 -19.06 -2.71 -6.90
N LEU A 18 -18.46 -3.85 -6.59
CA LEU A 18 -18.62 -5.12 -7.30
C LEU A 18 -19.89 -5.88 -6.90
N HIS A 19 -20.71 -5.32 -6.01
CA HIS A 19 -21.85 -6.03 -5.39
C HIS A 19 -21.47 -7.36 -4.72
N MET A 20 -20.22 -7.47 -4.27
CA MET A 20 -19.72 -8.56 -3.45
C MET A 20 -20.08 -8.27 -1.99
N ASP A 21 -21.34 -8.39 -1.65
CA ASP A 21 -21.80 -8.09 -0.29
C ASP A 21 -21.07 -8.97 0.73
N ALA A 22 -20.58 -8.34 1.80
CA ALA A 22 -20.04 -9.02 2.97
C ALA A 22 -21.06 -9.93 3.68
N ALA A 23 -22.29 -9.96 3.18
CA ALA A 23 -23.42 -10.73 3.61
C ALA A 23 -23.94 -11.70 2.54
N SER A 24 -23.11 -12.16 1.59
CA SER A 24 -23.48 -13.38 0.89
C SER A 24 -23.43 -14.50 1.91
N SER A 25 -24.60 -14.80 2.49
CA SER A 25 -24.78 -15.96 3.33
C SER A 25 -24.38 -17.18 2.49
N LEU A 26 -23.28 -17.81 2.86
CA LEU A 26 -22.85 -19.03 2.19
C LEU A 26 -23.80 -20.13 2.64
N ARG A 27 -24.61 -20.64 1.71
CA ARG A 27 -25.56 -21.71 1.99
C ARG A 27 -24.81 -23.03 2.21
N VAL A 28 -25.02 -23.62 3.37
CA VAL A 28 -24.67 -25.01 3.67
C VAL A 28 -25.89 -25.86 3.43
N ASP A 29 -25.86 -26.76 2.45
CA ASP A 29 -26.96 -27.61 2.13
C ASP A 29 -26.71 -29.07 2.54
N ALA A 30 -27.67 -29.65 3.28
CA ALA A 30 -27.69 -31.05 3.67
C ALA A 30 -26.39 -31.55 4.37
N GLU A 31 -25.77 -30.71 5.21
CA GLU A 31 -24.67 -31.13 6.09
C GLU A 31 -25.09 -32.39 6.88
N HIS A 32 -24.24 -33.40 6.85
CA HIS A 32 -24.44 -34.59 7.67
C HIS A 32 -23.94 -34.37 9.09
N VAL A 33 -24.83 -34.02 10.00
CA VAL A 33 -24.51 -33.70 11.40
C VAL A 33 -24.24 -34.96 12.23
N GLY A 34 -24.82 -36.09 11.83
CA GLY A 34 -24.64 -37.36 12.52
C GLY A 34 -25.82 -38.32 12.36
N ALA A 35 -25.89 -39.33 13.21
CA ALA A 35 -27.01 -40.25 13.29
C ALA A 35 -27.47 -40.40 14.75
N GLY A 36 -28.76 -40.49 14.98
CA GLY A 36 -29.32 -40.78 16.31
C GLY A 36 -28.83 -42.14 16.84
N ASP A 37 -28.59 -42.21 18.15
CA ASP A 37 -28.27 -43.44 18.88
C ASP A 37 -29.30 -43.77 19.97
N GLY A 38 -30.37 -42.96 20.07
CA GLY A 38 -31.41 -43.07 21.07
C GLY A 38 -31.02 -42.50 22.45
N THR A 39 -29.79 -42.00 22.63
CA THR A 39 -29.28 -41.53 23.92
C THR A 39 -28.64 -40.16 23.83
N THR A 40 -27.85 -39.89 22.78
CA THR A 40 -27.17 -38.64 22.58
C THR A 40 -28.12 -37.52 22.15
N LYS A 41 -28.02 -36.38 22.82
CA LYS A 41 -28.85 -35.19 22.55
C LYS A 41 -28.06 -34.03 21.94
N ILE A 42 -26.74 -34.04 22.04
CA ILE A 42 -25.87 -32.93 21.65
C ILE A 42 -25.13 -33.29 20.35
N PHE A 43 -25.29 -32.46 19.36
CA PHE A 43 -24.62 -32.58 18.05
C PHE A 43 -23.98 -31.24 17.68
N THR A 44 -22.95 -31.24 16.84
CA THR A 44 -22.22 -30.07 16.47
C THR A 44 -22.28 -29.87 14.96
N LEU A 45 -22.62 -28.66 14.52
CA LEU A 45 -22.55 -28.21 13.14
C LEU A 45 -21.10 -27.81 12.79
N ASP A 46 -20.75 -27.88 11.53
CA ASP A 46 -19.44 -27.45 11.06
C ASP A 46 -19.24 -25.94 11.18
N TYR A 47 -20.32 -25.15 11.03
CA TYR A 47 -20.30 -23.68 11.09
C TYR A 47 -21.44 -23.11 11.91
N THR A 48 -21.27 -21.85 12.36
CA THR A 48 -22.31 -21.12 13.11
C THR A 48 -23.42 -20.64 12.14
N PRO A 49 -24.68 -21.09 12.30
CA PRO A 49 -25.77 -20.60 11.48
C PRO A 49 -26.09 -19.12 11.73
N ILE A 50 -26.45 -18.41 10.68
CA ILE A 50 -27.10 -17.09 10.82
C ILE A 50 -28.45 -17.29 11.50
N GLY A 51 -28.77 -16.44 12.47
CA GLY A 51 -30.01 -16.58 13.27
C GLY A 51 -31.26 -16.74 12.40
N GLY A 52 -32.03 -17.81 12.66
CA GLY A 52 -33.28 -18.15 11.94
C GLY A 52 -33.08 -18.85 10.58
N SER A 53 -31.84 -19.06 10.11
CA SER A 53 -31.59 -19.75 8.83
C SER A 53 -31.54 -21.27 8.96
N LEU A 54 -31.30 -21.81 10.16
CA LEU A 54 -31.15 -23.25 10.38
C LEU A 54 -32.43 -24.05 10.07
N ARG A 55 -32.29 -25.05 9.23
CA ARG A 55 -33.27 -26.09 8.94
C ARG A 55 -32.66 -27.43 9.30
N LEU A 56 -33.07 -28.00 10.42
CA LEU A 56 -32.58 -29.28 10.95
C LEU A 56 -33.60 -30.40 10.66
N TYR A 57 -33.12 -31.52 10.14
CA TYR A 57 -33.93 -32.66 9.78
C TYR A 57 -33.44 -33.91 10.52
N VAL A 58 -34.37 -34.70 11.01
CA VAL A 58 -34.12 -36.06 11.56
C VAL A 58 -34.90 -37.03 10.71
N ASN A 59 -34.21 -37.96 10.06
CA ASN A 59 -34.78 -38.90 9.10
C ASN A 59 -35.67 -38.23 8.03
N GLY A 60 -35.23 -37.06 7.53
CA GLY A 60 -35.96 -36.26 6.54
C GLY A 60 -37.12 -35.43 7.10
N VAL A 61 -37.43 -35.49 8.40
CA VAL A 61 -38.48 -34.73 9.03
C VAL A 61 -37.92 -33.44 9.65
N LEU A 62 -38.44 -32.29 9.21
CA LEU A 62 -38.03 -30.98 9.72
C LEU A 62 -38.34 -30.86 11.23
N GLN A 63 -37.33 -30.43 11.97
CA GLN A 63 -37.44 -30.15 13.40
C GLN A 63 -37.67 -28.65 13.63
N THR A 64 -38.42 -28.34 14.70
CA THR A 64 -38.73 -26.95 15.07
C THR A 64 -37.85 -26.52 16.24
N GLU A 65 -37.17 -25.40 16.08
CA GLU A 65 -36.37 -24.78 17.13
C GLU A 65 -37.26 -24.44 18.35
N MET A 66 -36.68 -24.47 19.55
CA MET A 66 -37.34 -24.28 20.86
C MET A 66 -38.35 -25.38 21.22
N THR A 67 -38.85 -26.18 20.27
CA THR A 67 -39.79 -27.30 20.52
C THR A 67 -39.05 -28.64 20.50
N HIS A 68 -38.24 -28.89 19.48
CA HIS A 68 -37.58 -30.17 19.29
C HIS A 68 -36.07 -30.05 19.60
N TYR A 69 -35.48 -28.88 19.43
CA TYR A 69 -34.08 -28.62 19.72
C TYR A 69 -33.85 -27.15 20.10
N THR A 70 -32.70 -26.87 20.67
CA THR A 70 -32.14 -25.53 20.87
C THR A 70 -30.75 -25.45 20.22
N ILE A 71 -30.33 -24.25 19.84
CA ILE A 71 -28.99 -24.01 19.26
C ILE A 71 -28.26 -22.93 20.05
N ASN A 72 -26.94 -23.15 20.26
CA ASN A 72 -26.04 -22.17 20.83
C ASN A 72 -24.68 -22.24 20.05
N GLY A 73 -24.42 -21.21 19.24
CA GLY A 73 -23.31 -21.24 18.30
C GLY A 73 -23.46 -22.40 17.32
N VAL A 74 -22.50 -23.32 17.29
CA VAL A 74 -22.50 -24.53 16.46
C VAL A 74 -23.19 -25.72 17.15
N THR A 75 -23.56 -25.61 18.42
CA THR A 75 -24.06 -26.74 19.23
C THR A 75 -25.57 -26.83 19.19
N VAL A 76 -26.08 -27.91 18.63
CA VAL A 76 -27.49 -28.29 18.63
C VAL A 76 -27.77 -29.23 19.79
N THR A 77 -28.75 -28.90 20.61
CA THR A 77 -29.19 -29.75 21.72
C THR A 77 -30.64 -30.16 21.53
N PHE A 78 -30.92 -31.45 21.30
CA PHE A 78 -32.26 -31.98 21.16
C PHE A 78 -32.96 -32.11 22.51
N VAL A 79 -34.24 -31.83 22.56
CA VAL A 79 -35.12 -32.05 23.73
C VAL A 79 -35.23 -33.55 24.04
N ALA A 80 -35.45 -34.36 23.02
CA ALA A 80 -35.43 -35.83 23.09
C ALA A 80 -34.35 -36.38 22.15
N ALA A 81 -33.60 -37.40 22.62
CA ALA A 81 -32.53 -38.00 21.80
C ALA A 81 -33.14 -38.59 20.50
N PRO A 82 -32.53 -38.30 19.32
CA PRO A 82 -32.94 -38.83 18.04
C PRO A 82 -32.87 -40.38 18.03
N THR A 83 -33.87 -41.01 17.41
CA THR A 83 -33.99 -42.48 17.33
C THR A 83 -32.76 -43.12 16.69
N LEU A 84 -32.40 -44.30 17.14
CA LEU A 84 -31.28 -45.09 16.64
C LEU A 84 -31.29 -45.22 15.10
N ASN A 85 -30.13 -44.93 14.47
CA ASN A 85 -29.92 -44.96 13.02
C ASN A 85 -30.70 -43.90 12.19
N TYR A 86 -31.35 -42.93 12.83
CA TYR A 86 -31.95 -41.85 12.07
C TYR A 86 -30.91 -40.82 11.70
N PRO A 87 -30.70 -40.56 10.39
CA PRO A 87 -29.74 -39.55 9.93
C PRO A 87 -30.23 -38.14 10.35
N ILE A 88 -29.26 -37.32 10.80
CA ILE A 88 -29.48 -35.94 11.15
C ILE A 88 -28.76 -35.09 10.10
N THR A 89 -29.53 -34.24 9.42
CA THR A 89 -28.99 -33.33 8.42
C THR A 89 -29.41 -31.90 8.71
N ALA A 90 -28.56 -30.94 8.33
CA ALA A 90 -28.80 -29.53 8.51
C ALA A 90 -28.60 -28.75 7.20
N SER A 91 -29.42 -27.73 6.99
CA SER A 91 -29.21 -26.73 5.96
C SER A 91 -29.34 -25.36 6.60
N TYR A 92 -28.38 -24.45 6.37
CA TYR A 92 -28.35 -23.14 6.99
C TYR A 92 -27.46 -22.18 6.22
N ASP A 93 -27.62 -20.90 6.51
CA ASP A 93 -26.73 -19.86 6.00
C ASP A 93 -25.65 -19.57 7.05
N LYS A 94 -24.38 -19.58 6.66
CA LYS A 94 -23.24 -19.22 7.51
C LYS A 94 -22.67 -17.85 7.11
N THR A 95 -21.96 -17.18 8.01
CA THR A 95 -21.26 -15.94 7.68
C THR A 95 -19.97 -16.24 6.92
N ALA A 96 -19.55 -15.35 6.03
CA ALA A 96 -18.28 -15.45 5.34
C ALA A 96 -17.06 -15.43 6.31
N ALA A 97 -17.25 -14.94 7.54
CA ALA A 97 -16.22 -14.94 8.57
C ALA A 97 -15.87 -16.34 9.09
N ASP A 98 -16.74 -17.34 8.91
CA ASP A 98 -16.52 -18.73 9.30
C ASP A 98 -15.75 -19.53 8.23
N ASP A 99 -15.56 -18.96 7.04
CA ASP A 99 -14.69 -19.54 6.02
C ASP A 99 -13.24 -19.12 6.29
N THR A 100 -12.42 -20.07 6.73
CA THR A 100 -10.97 -19.95 6.78
C THR A 100 -10.31 -19.94 5.38
N PHE A 101 -11.07 -19.92 4.32
CA PHE A 101 -10.62 -19.40 3.05
C PHE A 101 -10.41 -17.90 3.24
N GLU A 102 -9.22 -17.52 3.76
CA GLU A 102 -8.70 -16.17 3.50
C GLU A 102 -8.88 -15.99 1.99
N ASP A 103 -9.83 -15.17 1.69
CA ASP A 103 -10.45 -15.13 0.39
C ASP A 103 -9.36 -14.83 -0.66
N PHE A 104 -9.10 -15.81 -1.51
CA PHE A 104 -8.18 -15.62 -2.65
C PHE A 104 -8.59 -14.38 -3.44
N ASP A 105 -9.88 -14.07 -3.45
CA ASP A 105 -10.44 -12.89 -4.08
C ASP A 105 -10.10 -11.61 -3.30
N ASP A 106 -10.02 -11.62 -1.98
CA ASP A 106 -9.59 -10.47 -1.18
C ASP A 106 -8.13 -10.10 -1.48
N LYS A 107 -7.23 -11.07 -1.50
CA LYS A 107 -5.82 -10.84 -1.87
C LYS A 107 -5.67 -10.36 -3.31
N LEU A 108 -6.53 -10.83 -4.21
CA LEU A 108 -6.54 -10.33 -5.57
C LEU A 108 -7.06 -8.90 -5.62
N LEU A 109 -8.19 -8.60 -4.95
CA LEU A 109 -8.75 -7.25 -4.89
C LEU A 109 -7.76 -6.26 -4.30
N GLU A 110 -7.05 -6.60 -3.22
CA GLU A 110 -5.99 -5.77 -2.65
C GLU A 110 -4.91 -5.42 -3.71
N ARG A 111 -4.47 -6.38 -4.50
CA ARG A 111 -3.50 -6.14 -5.58
C ARG A 111 -4.07 -5.28 -6.71
N LEU A 112 -5.35 -5.47 -7.06
CA LEU A 112 -6.03 -4.65 -8.06
C LEU A 112 -6.22 -3.22 -7.58
N ILE A 113 -6.51 -3.02 -6.29
CA ILE A 113 -6.63 -1.71 -5.64
C ILE A 113 -5.29 -0.95 -5.73
N GLU A 114 -4.19 -1.58 -5.37
CA GLU A 114 -2.86 -1.00 -5.48
C GLU A 114 -2.50 -0.68 -6.95
N ALA A 115 -2.79 -1.60 -7.86
CA ALA A 115 -2.54 -1.42 -9.28
C ALA A 115 -3.36 -0.26 -9.88
N ALA A 116 -4.63 -0.10 -9.51
CA ALA A 116 -5.50 0.97 -9.97
C ALA A 116 -5.00 2.33 -9.47
N THR A 117 -4.65 2.44 -8.18
CA THR A 117 -4.06 3.66 -7.61
C THR A 117 -2.78 4.04 -8.33
N LYS A 118 -1.86 3.08 -8.50
CA LYS A 118 -0.61 3.34 -9.21
C LYS A 118 -0.84 3.74 -10.66
N LYS A 119 -1.79 3.11 -11.36
CA LYS A 119 -2.14 3.45 -12.74
C LYS A 119 -2.66 4.88 -12.85
N ALA A 120 -3.50 5.32 -11.91
CA ALA A 120 -4.00 6.68 -11.84
C ALA A 120 -2.86 7.70 -11.62
N GLU A 121 -1.95 7.41 -10.69
CA GLU A 121 -0.77 8.26 -10.43
C GLU A 121 0.19 8.33 -11.62
N ASP A 122 0.45 7.19 -12.28
CA ASP A 122 1.33 7.14 -13.45
C ASP A 122 0.72 7.88 -14.66
N TYR A 123 -0.59 7.74 -14.89
CA TYR A 123 -1.29 8.42 -15.97
C TYR A 123 -1.35 9.94 -15.78
N THR A 124 -1.65 10.39 -14.57
CA THR A 124 -1.82 11.82 -14.26
C THR A 124 -0.49 12.51 -13.94
N GLY A 125 0.55 11.77 -13.56
CA GLY A 125 1.80 12.31 -13.06
C GLY A 125 1.68 12.92 -11.64
N ARG A 126 0.55 12.69 -10.95
CA ARG A 126 0.24 13.26 -9.63
C ARG A 126 0.35 12.23 -8.52
N ILE A 127 0.50 12.73 -7.30
CA ILE A 127 0.35 11.98 -6.06
C ILE A 127 -1.00 12.33 -5.46
N PHE A 128 -1.78 11.34 -5.06
CA PHE A 128 -3.11 11.59 -4.52
C PHE A 128 -3.12 11.61 -3.00
N MET A 129 -2.64 10.55 -2.34
CA MET A 129 -2.48 10.59 -0.88
C MET A 129 -1.16 11.22 -0.48
N GLN A 130 -1.20 12.11 0.51
CA GLN A 130 -0.02 12.86 0.96
C GLN A 130 1.07 11.91 1.46
N ARG A 131 2.25 12.08 0.90
CA ARG A 131 3.45 11.39 1.34
C ARG A 131 4.71 12.20 1.06
N GLU A 132 5.77 11.90 1.77
CA GLU A 132 7.07 12.51 1.54
C GLU A 132 7.68 11.96 0.24
N ILE A 133 8.14 12.88 -0.59
CA ILE A 133 8.80 12.62 -1.86
C ILE A 133 10.23 13.13 -1.77
N THR A 134 11.15 12.37 -2.30
CA THR A 134 12.54 12.80 -2.48
C THR A 134 12.86 12.78 -3.96
N GLU A 135 13.28 13.92 -4.50
CA GLU A 135 13.72 14.05 -5.90
C GLU A 135 15.14 14.57 -5.96
N SER A 136 15.90 14.09 -6.95
CA SER A 136 17.21 14.60 -7.29
C SER A 136 17.16 15.34 -8.62
N HIS A 137 17.75 16.53 -8.66
CA HIS A 137 17.79 17.40 -9.82
C HIS A 137 19.21 17.93 -10.06
N HIS A 138 19.62 18.04 -11.31
CA HIS A 138 20.87 18.72 -11.65
C HIS A 138 20.61 20.20 -11.86
N GLY A 139 21.47 21.04 -11.30
CA GLY A 139 21.44 22.48 -11.56
C GLY A 139 21.82 22.76 -13.00
N ASP A 140 21.08 23.66 -13.64
CA ASP A 140 21.25 24.08 -15.03
C ASP A 140 21.59 25.58 -15.18
N GLY A 141 21.73 26.29 -14.06
CA GLY A 141 21.93 27.73 -14.00
C GLY A 141 20.64 28.53 -14.02
N SER A 142 19.49 27.88 -14.09
CA SER A 142 18.16 28.53 -14.07
C SER A 142 17.85 29.13 -12.71
N LYS A 143 16.83 30.00 -12.69
CA LYS A 143 16.27 30.56 -11.44
C LYS A 143 15.12 29.72 -10.88
N THR A 144 14.74 28.64 -11.57
CA THR A 144 13.59 27.81 -11.17
C THR A 144 13.96 26.35 -11.26
N LEU A 145 13.61 25.57 -10.22
CA LEU A 145 13.64 24.13 -10.21
C LEU A 145 12.22 23.59 -10.29
N ARG A 146 11.96 22.69 -11.23
CA ARG A 146 10.63 22.07 -11.38
C ARG A 146 10.60 20.74 -10.65
N LEU A 147 9.63 20.58 -9.76
CA LEU A 147 9.33 19.31 -9.09
C LEU A 147 8.34 18.49 -9.94
N TYR A 148 8.56 17.19 -10.01
CA TYR A 148 7.80 16.31 -10.89
C TYR A 148 6.49 15.85 -10.27
N LYS A 149 6.47 15.58 -8.95
CA LYS A 149 5.28 15.07 -8.27
C LYS A 149 4.46 16.20 -7.67
N ARG A 150 3.15 16.21 -7.96
CA ARG A 150 2.21 17.28 -7.61
C ARG A 150 0.90 16.71 -7.08
N PRO A 151 0.07 17.51 -6.37
CA PRO A 151 0.31 18.87 -5.89
C PRO A 151 1.34 18.89 -4.76
N ILE A 152 2.04 20.00 -4.57
CA ILE A 152 3.00 20.16 -3.48
C ILE A 152 2.30 20.84 -2.31
N VAL A 153 2.39 20.21 -1.15
CA VAL A 153 1.84 20.72 0.11
C VAL A 153 2.87 21.56 0.85
N SER A 154 4.07 21.02 1.02
CA SER A 154 5.15 21.71 1.72
C SER A 154 6.51 21.16 1.27
N VAL A 155 7.57 21.98 1.38
CA VAL A 155 8.95 21.52 1.16
C VAL A 155 9.63 21.36 2.52
N SER A 156 10.07 20.14 2.80
CA SER A 156 10.70 19.78 4.08
C SER A 156 12.16 20.21 4.11
N SER A 157 12.90 20.01 3.02
CA SER A 157 14.31 20.43 2.91
C SER A 157 14.80 20.44 1.48
N VAL A 158 15.75 21.32 1.23
CA VAL A 158 16.58 21.28 0.02
C VAL A 158 18.04 21.19 0.43
N SER A 159 18.78 20.31 -0.22
CA SER A 159 20.21 20.12 -0.01
C SER A 159 20.90 19.89 -1.36
N TYR A 160 22.20 20.02 -1.42
CA TYR A 160 22.98 19.59 -2.57
C TYR A 160 24.02 18.56 -2.15
N LYS A 161 24.34 17.62 -3.04
CA LYS A 161 25.38 16.63 -2.81
C LYS A 161 26.74 17.26 -2.94
N SER A 162 27.62 17.01 -1.97
CA SER A 162 28.99 17.46 -1.93
C SER A 162 29.93 16.29 -1.74
N ILE A 163 31.14 16.42 -2.32
CA ILE A 163 32.22 15.44 -2.16
C ILE A 163 33.48 16.20 -1.74
N ALA A 164 33.99 15.89 -0.56
CA ALA A 164 35.33 16.30 -0.14
C ALA A 164 36.31 15.12 -0.32
N ARG A 165 37.53 15.42 -0.66
CA ARG A 165 38.61 14.45 -0.81
C ARG A 165 39.82 14.91 -0.03
N SER A 166 40.54 13.95 0.53
CA SER A 166 41.81 14.18 1.22
C SER A 166 42.69 12.95 1.07
N THR A 167 43.92 13.05 1.53
CA THR A 167 44.86 11.93 1.55
C THR A 167 45.33 11.73 2.98
N GLY A 168 45.39 10.49 3.43
CA GLY A 168 46.00 10.14 4.72
C GLY A 168 47.52 10.41 4.71
N ASP A 169 48.07 10.78 5.87
CA ASP A 169 49.50 10.99 6.10
C ASP A 169 50.07 10.06 7.19
N GLY A 170 49.26 9.13 7.69
CA GLY A 170 49.61 8.21 8.75
C GLY A 170 49.57 8.81 10.16
N GLU A 171 49.39 10.12 10.32
CA GLU A 171 49.43 10.83 11.61
C GLU A 171 48.15 11.62 11.91
N THR A 172 47.60 12.29 10.89
CA THR A 172 46.42 13.15 11.01
C THR A 172 45.13 12.31 11.17
N VAL A 173 44.36 12.59 12.21
CA VAL A 173 43.05 11.95 12.47
C VAL A 173 41.87 12.84 12.11
N GLY A 174 42.04 14.18 12.08
CA GLY A 174 40.97 15.16 11.90
C GLY A 174 40.97 15.76 10.49
N PHE A 175 39.88 15.66 9.74
CA PHE A 175 39.71 16.17 8.38
C PHE A 175 38.54 17.12 8.27
N SER A 176 38.78 18.33 7.77
CA SER A 176 37.69 19.31 7.56
C SER A 176 37.00 19.10 6.21
N LEU A 177 35.68 19.10 6.23
CA LEU A 177 34.87 18.93 5.03
C LEU A 177 34.56 20.24 4.30
N GLY A 178 34.86 21.39 4.92
CA GLY A 178 34.55 22.73 4.40
C GLY A 178 33.08 23.14 4.60
N TYR A 179 32.18 22.21 4.73
CA TYR A 179 30.77 22.44 5.00
C TYR A 179 30.27 21.48 6.09
N THR A 180 29.22 21.89 6.81
CA THR A 180 28.56 21.02 7.79
C THR A 180 27.64 20.05 7.07
N PRO A 181 27.88 18.75 7.15
CA PRO A 181 26.98 17.76 6.59
C PRO A 181 25.58 17.83 7.20
N LYS A 182 24.55 17.62 6.37
CA LYS A 182 23.20 17.35 6.86
C LYS A 182 23.23 16.09 7.72
N SER A 183 22.54 16.12 8.86
CA SER A 183 22.49 14.97 9.78
C SER A 183 22.14 13.68 9.06
N GLY A 184 22.92 12.61 9.28
CA GLY A 184 22.72 11.30 8.69
C GLY A 184 23.07 11.16 7.21
N SER A 185 23.64 12.20 6.57
CA SER A 185 23.97 12.15 5.13
C SER A 185 25.44 11.82 4.82
N LEU A 186 26.31 11.85 5.82
CA LEU A 186 27.74 11.61 5.62
C LEU A 186 28.04 10.12 5.42
N THR A 187 28.79 9.83 4.35
CA THR A 187 29.43 8.54 4.12
C THR A 187 30.93 8.75 3.89
N VAL A 188 31.75 7.97 4.56
CA VAL A 188 33.21 8.07 4.55
C VAL A 188 33.80 6.80 3.95
N TYR A 189 34.71 6.98 3.01
CA TYR A 189 35.47 5.90 2.40
C TYR A 189 36.96 6.13 2.57
N VAL A 190 37.70 5.07 2.88
CA VAL A 190 39.17 5.02 2.91
C VAL A 190 39.60 3.95 1.92
N ASP A 191 40.33 4.31 0.88
CA ASP A 191 40.73 3.42 -0.23
C ASP A 191 39.55 2.65 -0.85
N GLY A 192 38.41 3.33 -0.99
CA GLY A 192 37.15 2.74 -1.49
C GLY A 192 36.37 1.89 -0.50
N VAL A 193 36.91 1.67 0.73
CA VAL A 193 36.22 0.90 1.78
C VAL A 193 35.36 1.82 2.63
N LEU A 194 34.04 1.50 2.73
CA LEU A 194 33.10 2.24 3.58
C LEU A 194 33.47 2.11 5.05
N LYS A 195 33.48 3.23 5.77
CA LYS A 195 33.73 3.32 7.20
C LYS A 195 32.47 3.56 8.00
N SER A 196 32.41 3.01 9.21
CA SER A 196 31.26 3.07 10.13
C SER A 196 31.48 4.09 11.24
N THR A 197 30.40 4.73 11.68
CA THR A 197 30.40 5.60 12.86
C THR A 197 29.58 4.93 13.98
N PRO A 198 30.02 4.95 15.25
CA PRO A 198 31.20 5.65 15.77
C PRO A 198 32.52 4.82 15.76
N GLU A 199 32.55 3.61 15.23
CA GLU A 199 33.65 2.66 15.35
C GLU A 199 34.92 3.17 14.66
N ASP A 200 34.81 3.62 13.40
CA ASP A 200 35.96 4.06 12.59
C ASP A 200 36.19 5.58 12.70
N TYR A 201 35.10 6.36 12.87
CA TYR A 201 35.20 7.83 12.92
C TYR A 201 34.03 8.45 13.68
N THR A 202 34.20 9.73 14.04
CA THR A 202 33.12 10.59 14.58
C THR A 202 33.04 11.88 13.75
N LEU A 203 31.85 12.53 13.75
CA LEU A 203 31.62 13.82 13.10
C LEU A 203 31.26 14.88 14.14
N SER A 204 32.00 16.00 14.14
CA SER A 204 31.66 17.17 14.94
C SER A 204 31.68 18.43 14.06
N GLY A 205 30.51 19.01 13.79
CA GLY A 205 30.36 20.14 12.89
C GLY A 205 30.82 19.80 11.47
N GLN A 206 31.96 20.36 11.05
CA GLN A 206 32.57 20.13 9.73
C GLN A 206 33.76 19.18 9.77
N VAL A 207 34.12 18.64 10.94
CA VAL A 207 35.32 17.84 11.10
C VAL A 207 34.95 16.37 11.35
N VAL A 208 35.50 15.52 10.47
CA VAL A 208 35.52 14.06 10.67
C VAL A 208 36.80 13.73 11.43
N THR A 209 36.66 13.03 12.55
CA THR A 209 37.79 12.55 13.34
C THR A 209 37.81 11.03 13.30
N PHE A 210 38.86 10.45 12.69
CA PHE A 210 39.05 9.00 12.67
C PHE A 210 39.53 8.49 14.04
N THR A 211 39.14 7.29 14.39
CA THR A 211 39.61 6.60 15.62
C THR A 211 41.08 6.25 15.52
N SER A 212 41.60 5.96 14.32
CA SER A 212 43.00 5.74 14.00
C SER A 212 43.38 6.51 12.74
N ALA A 213 44.55 7.11 12.68
CA ALA A 213 45.00 7.87 11.51
C ALA A 213 44.99 6.98 10.26
N PRO A 214 44.36 7.44 9.14
CA PRO A 214 44.43 6.75 7.87
C PRO A 214 45.88 6.65 7.39
N SER A 215 46.24 5.51 6.79
CA SER A 215 47.62 5.23 6.33
C SER A 215 48.14 6.32 5.38
N ASP A 216 49.45 6.51 5.38
CA ASP A 216 50.09 7.40 4.43
C ASP A 216 49.75 7.00 2.98
N GLY A 217 49.31 7.98 2.17
CA GLY A 217 48.84 7.77 0.81
C GLY A 217 47.41 7.28 0.65
N ALA A 218 46.68 6.94 1.73
CA ALA A 218 45.30 6.45 1.65
C ALA A 218 44.36 7.51 1.04
N GLU A 219 43.52 7.12 0.06
CA GLU A 219 42.51 8.01 -0.51
C GLU A 219 41.29 8.14 0.41
N LEU A 220 40.99 9.35 0.87
CA LEU A 220 39.84 9.66 1.70
C LEU A 220 38.75 10.33 0.86
N VAL A 221 37.56 9.75 0.82
CA VAL A 221 36.40 10.31 0.10
C VAL A 221 35.24 10.47 1.07
N PHE A 222 34.78 11.70 1.21
CA PHE A 222 33.64 12.08 2.04
C PHE A 222 32.49 12.51 1.15
N ARG A 223 31.37 11.79 1.20
CA ARG A 223 30.15 12.16 0.45
C ARG A 223 29.08 12.57 1.43
N PHE A 224 28.46 13.72 1.22
CA PHE A 224 27.45 14.25 2.13
C PHE A 224 26.51 15.23 1.43
N GLU A 225 25.39 15.53 2.08
CA GLU A 225 24.48 16.59 1.66
C GLU A 225 24.75 17.85 2.50
N VAL A 226 24.69 19.02 1.84
CA VAL A 226 24.75 20.33 2.48
C VAL A 226 23.36 20.96 2.42
N SER A 227 22.78 21.29 3.57
CA SER A 227 21.47 21.92 3.64
C SER A 227 21.50 23.35 3.09
N LEU A 228 20.54 23.65 2.21
CA LEU A 228 20.29 25.03 1.78
C LEU A 228 19.27 25.69 2.73
N LYS A 229 19.59 26.90 3.21
CA LYS A 229 18.62 27.75 3.91
C LYS A 229 17.70 28.34 2.86
N LEU A 230 16.46 27.84 2.81
CA LEU A 230 15.43 28.37 1.93
C LEU A 230 14.85 29.63 2.56
N SER A 231 14.88 30.76 1.87
CA SER A 231 14.10 31.94 2.23
C SER A 231 12.65 31.78 1.80
N GLN A 232 11.73 32.51 2.41
CA GLN A 232 10.29 32.43 2.12
C GLN A 232 9.96 32.69 0.64
N SER A 233 10.78 33.44 -0.08
CA SER A 233 10.65 33.70 -1.53
C SER A 233 10.85 32.48 -2.41
N TYR A 234 11.48 31.39 -1.91
CA TYR A 234 11.60 30.13 -2.64
C TYR A 234 10.26 29.39 -2.79
N PHE A 235 9.24 29.74 -2.00
CA PHE A 235 7.97 29.04 -1.91
C PHE A 235 6.83 29.71 -2.68
N GLU A 236 7.00 30.87 -3.26
CA GLU A 236 5.91 31.63 -3.88
C GLU A 236 5.22 30.91 -5.07
N GLN A 237 5.84 29.88 -5.63
CA GLN A 237 5.27 29.10 -6.72
C GLN A 237 5.14 27.60 -6.41
N ILE A 238 5.12 27.23 -5.16
CA ILE A 238 5.02 25.82 -4.73
C ILE A 238 3.80 25.12 -5.33
N HIS A 239 2.63 25.79 -5.33
CA HIS A 239 1.38 25.23 -5.86
C HIS A 239 1.45 24.82 -7.32
N ILE A 240 2.35 25.43 -8.13
CA ILE A 240 2.60 25.05 -9.52
C ILE A 240 3.81 24.12 -9.69
N GLY A 241 4.41 23.67 -8.59
CA GLY A 241 5.52 22.73 -8.60
C GLY A 241 6.87 23.33 -8.97
N ARG A 242 7.09 24.60 -8.68
CA ARG A 242 8.35 25.31 -8.94
C ARG A 242 8.97 25.85 -7.66
N LEU A 243 10.26 25.63 -7.51
CA LEU A 243 11.09 26.27 -6.49
C LEU A 243 11.90 27.38 -7.17
N ILE A 244 11.85 28.59 -6.59
CA ILE A 244 12.61 29.73 -7.08
C ILE A 244 13.93 29.80 -6.33
N GLY A 245 15.03 29.90 -7.04
CA GLY A 245 16.38 29.97 -6.48
C GLY A 245 17.44 30.07 -7.54
N THR A 246 18.71 29.98 -7.16
CA THR A 246 19.82 29.88 -8.10
C THR A 246 20.34 28.44 -8.08
N TRP A 247 20.08 27.70 -9.15
CA TRP A 247 20.41 26.29 -9.28
C TRP A 247 21.69 26.13 -10.12
N LEU A 248 22.84 26.25 -9.45
CA LEU A 248 24.14 26.28 -10.09
C LEU A 248 24.44 25.01 -10.88
N PRO A 249 24.97 25.10 -12.11
CA PRO A 249 25.44 23.95 -12.88
C PRO A 249 26.49 23.15 -12.12
N GLY A 250 26.49 21.82 -12.31
CA GLY A 250 27.48 20.92 -11.70
C GLY A 250 27.11 20.45 -10.29
N TYR A 251 26.04 21.00 -9.69
CA TYR A 251 25.51 20.50 -8.41
C TYR A 251 24.32 19.61 -8.62
N GLU A 252 24.22 18.53 -7.85
CA GLU A 252 23.04 17.70 -7.74
C GLU A 252 22.27 18.08 -6.47
N TYR A 253 21.09 18.61 -6.66
CA TYR A 253 20.17 19.04 -5.58
C TYR A 253 19.24 17.91 -5.20
N VAL A 254 19.03 17.73 -3.90
CA VAL A 254 18.06 16.80 -3.33
C VAL A 254 16.97 17.60 -2.65
N VAL A 255 15.75 17.46 -3.15
CA VAL A 255 14.57 18.12 -2.60
C VAL A 255 13.69 17.10 -1.91
N ARG A 256 13.35 17.34 -0.64
CA ARG A 256 12.36 16.55 0.12
C ARG A 256 11.14 17.40 0.37
N TYR A 257 9.99 16.89 0.01
CA TYR A 257 8.74 17.63 0.09
C TYR A 257 7.54 16.70 0.26
N VAL A 258 6.43 17.21 0.78
CA VAL A 258 5.17 16.50 0.87
C VAL A 258 4.35 16.81 -0.37
N SER A 259 3.88 15.76 -1.04
CA SER A 259 2.99 15.86 -2.20
C SER A 259 1.74 15.02 -1.97
N GLY A 260 0.61 15.49 -2.47
CA GLY A 260 -0.69 14.80 -2.41
C GLY A 260 -1.85 15.73 -2.08
N TYR A 261 -3.07 15.27 -2.32
CA TYR A 261 -4.29 16.03 -2.09
C TYR A 261 -4.75 15.92 -0.62
N GLY A 262 -4.95 14.71 -0.10
CA GLY A 262 -5.45 14.46 1.25
C GLY A 262 -4.48 13.67 2.11
N VAL A 263 -4.59 13.84 3.43
CA VAL A 263 -3.75 13.14 4.42
C VAL A 263 -4.18 11.69 4.65
N ASP A 264 -5.43 11.39 4.31
CA ASP A 264 -6.04 10.07 4.41
C ASP A 264 -6.93 9.80 3.19
N ARG A 265 -7.50 8.59 3.13
CA ARG A 265 -8.33 8.13 2.00
C ARG A 265 -9.61 8.94 1.86
N ASP A 266 -10.31 9.20 2.95
CA ASP A 266 -11.61 9.88 2.94
C ASP A 266 -11.46 11.33 2.49
N THR A 267 -10.48 12.03 3.05
CA THR A 267 -10.14 13.40 2.66
C THR A 267 -9.72 13.46 1.19
N THR A 268 -8.92 12.49 0.74
CA THR A 268 -8.49 12.41 -0.66
C THR A 268 -9.67 12.13 -1.58
N ALA A 269 -10.54 11.18 -1.24
CA ALA A 269 -11.73 10.83 -2.03
C ALA A 269 -12.69 12.02 -2.19
N ALA A 270 -12.85 12.83 -1.16
CA ALA A 270 -13.66 14.05 -1.22
C ALA A 270 -13.08 15.12 -2.17
N LEU A 271 -11.74 15.19 -2.30
CA LEU A 271 -11.05 16.17 -3.13
C LEU A 271 -10.92 15.73 -4.61
N VAL A 272 -10.85 14.43 -4.87
CA VAL A 272 -10.63 13.87 -6.22
C VAL A 272 -11.59 12.68 -6.50
N PRO A 273 -12.91 12.89 -6.42
CA PRO A 273 -13.89 11.81 -6.55
C PRO A 273 -13.83 11.10 -7.91
N ASP A 274 -13.52 11.82 -8.99
CA ASP A 274 -13.41 11.25 -10.34
C ASP A 274 -12.24 10.25 -10.45
N ILE A 275 -11.15 10.52 -9.73
CA ILE A 275 -10.01 9.60 -9.66
C ILE A 275 -10.39 8.31 -8.95
N VAL A 276 -11.09 8.43 -7.80
CA VAL A 276 -11.55 7.27 -7.02
C VAL A 276 -12.55 6.44 -7.82
N LEU A 277 -13.51 7.08 -8.49
CA LEU A 277 -14.47 6.40 -9.36
C LEU A 277 -13.75 5.66 -10.50
N GLY A 278 -12.78 6.30 -11.14
CA GLY A 278 -11.97 5.65 -12.19
C GLY A 278 -11.18 4.45 -11.66
N CYS A 279 -10.65 4.50 -10.44
CA CYS A 279 -10.00 3.35 -9.80
C CYS A 279 -10.99 2.20 -9.58
N LEU A 280 -12.21 2.48 -9.09
CA LEU A 280 -13.25 1.48 -8.89
C LEU A 280 -13.67 0.81 -10.21
N ILE A 281 -13.83 1.57 -11.28
CA ILE A 281 -14.14 1.05 -12.62
C ILE A 281 -13.00 0.14 -13.13
N CYS A 282 -11.74 0.56 -12.97
CA CYS A 282 -10.59 -0.29 -13.31
C CYS A 282 -10.58 -1.60 -12.55
N ILE A 283 -10.78 -1.55 -11.24
CA ILE A 283 -10.81 -2.73 -10.36
C ILE A 283 -11.91 -3.68 -10.84
N ALA A 284 -13.13 -3.18 -11.05
CA ALA A 284 -14.26 -3.99 -11.51
C ALA A 284 -13.96 -4.67 -12.84
N ARG A 285 -13.48 -3.91 -13.83
CA ARG A 285 -13.17 -4.45 -15.15
C ARG A 285 -12.04 -5.49 -15.14
N TRP A 286 -10.98 -5.26 -14.36
CA TRP A 286 -9.88 -6.23 -14.25
C TRP A 286 -10.29 -7.49 -13.48
N TYR A 287 -11.15 -7.33 -12.49
CA TYR A 287 -11.70 -8.46 -11.73
C TYR A 287 -12.62 -9.33 -12.60
N GLU A 288 -13.54 -8.72 -13.35
CA GLU A 288 -14.45 -9.42 -14.27
C GLU A 288 -13.70 -10.12 -15.42
N ASN A 289 -12.73 -9.44 -16.03
CA ASN A 289 -11.94 -10.01 -17.13
C ASN A 289 -11.11 -11.24 -16.71
N ARG A 290 -10.78 -11.39 -15.43
CA ARG A 290 -10.15 -12.59 -14.89
C ARG A 290 -11.04 -13.82 -15.05
N ILE A 291 -12.34 -13.67 -14.87
CA ILE A 291 -13.33 -14.75 -14.96
C ILE A 291 -13.49 -15.17 -16.43
N ASP A 292 -13.56 -14.21 -17.32
CA ASP A 292 -13.67 -14.45 -18.77
C ASP A 292 -12.42 -15.10 -19.37
N ALA A 293 -11.23 -14.76 -18.91
CA ALA A 293 -9.99 -15.39 -19.36
C ALA A 293 -9.89 -16.89 -19.06
N LYS A 294 -10.66 -17.42 -18.11
CA LYS A 294 -10.80 -18.86 -17.85
C LYS A 294 -11.82 -19.55 -18.73
N SER A 295 -12.79 -18.83 -19.31
CA SER A 295 -13.87 -19.38 -20.09
C SER A 295 -13.66 -19.31 -21.62
N GLN A 296 -12.72 -18.51 -22.10
CA GLN A 296 -12.50 -18.29 -23.53
C GLN A 296 -11.10 -18.72 -23.99
N ASN A 297 -10.93 -20.03 -24.12
CA ASN A 297 -9.88 -20.57 -24.97
C ASN A 297 -10.43 -20.61 -26.42
N ILE A 298 -10.86 -19.45 -26.95
CA ILE A 298 -11.29 -19.33 -28.34
C ILE A 298 -10.10 -18.78 -29.13
N ALA A 299 -9.52 -19.64 -29.94
CA ALA A 299 -8.51 -19.27 -30.91
C ALA A 299 -9.03 -18.12 -31.78
N GLY A 300 -8.43 -16.92 -31.64
CA GLY A 300 -8.71 -15.76 -32.48
C GLY A 300 -9.29 -14.52 -31.79
N VAL A 301 -9.50 -14.53 -30.46
CA VAL A 301 -9.94 -13.33 -29.71
C VAL A 301 -8.77 -12.80 -28.89
N GLY A 302 -8.48 -11.52 -29.09
CA GLY A 302 -7.28 -10.79 -28.68
C GLY A 302 -6.87 -10.90 -27.21
N SER A 303 -5.63 -10.48 -26.97
CA SER A 303 -5.02 -10.31 -25.66
C SER A 303 -5.92 -9.57 -24.68
N VAL A 304 -6.08 -10.08 -23.45
CA VAL A 304 -6.71 -9.33 -22.36
C VAL A 304 -5.89 -8.07 -22.11
N ASP A 305 -6.45 -6.92 -22.41
CA ASP A 305 -5.78 -5.64 -22.23
C ASP A 305 -6.09 -5.11 -20.82
N TYR A 306 -5.08 -5.07 -19.95
CA TYR A 306 -5.14 -4.43 -18.63
C TYR A 306 -4.89 -2.91 -18.71
N SER A 307 -5.11 -2.29 -19.85
CA SER A 307 -5.12 -0.83 -19.97
C SER A 307 -6.32 -0.25 -19.19
N ALA A 308 -6.17 1.00 -18.75
CA ALA A 308 -7.33 1.72 -18.22
C ALA A 308 -8.33 1.96 -19.36
N PRO A 309 -9.64 1.70 -19.14
CA PRO A 309 -10.67 1.96 -20.13
C PRO A 309 -10.71 3.43 -20.59
N ASP A 310 -11.13 3.72 -21.80
CA ASP A 310 -11.20 5.08 -22.34
C ASP A 310 -12.08 6.00 -21.48
N GLU A 311 -13.18 5.48 -20.95
CA GLU A 311 -14.04 6.20 -20.00
C GLU A 311 -13.29 6.61 -18.72
N VAL A 312 -12.41 5.75 -18.19
CA VAL A 312 -11.58 6.07 -17.03
C VAL A 312 -10.53 7.10 -17.39
N LEU A 313 -9.90 6.97 -18.56
CA LEU A 313 -8.94 7.96 -19.02
C LEU A 313 -9.57 9.35 -19.17
N SER A 314 -10.85 9.42 -19.58
CA SER A 314 -11.58 10.68 -19.64
C SER A 314 -11.82 11.32 -18.27
N LEU A 315 -12.08 10.52 -17.23
CA LEU A 315 -12.20 10.98 -15.83
C LEU A 315 -10.85 11.49 -15.28
N TRP A 316 -9.76 10.88 -15.68
CA TRP A 316 -8.42 11.22 -15.18
C TRP A 316 -7.73 12.34 -15.97
N GLN A 317 -8.18 12.61 -17.21
CA GLN A 317 -7.59 13.61 -18.10
C GLN A 317 -7.46 15.01 -17.47
N PRO A 318 -8.47 15.55 -16.72
CA PRO A 318 -8.37 16.86 -16.10
C PRO A 318 -7.22 16.98 -15.08
N TYR A 319 -6.78 15.86 -14.52
CA TYR A 319 -5.70 15.80 -13.53
C TYR A 319 -4.34 15.61 -14.18
N LYS A 320 -4.27 15.33 -15.46
CA LYS A 320 -3.00 15.08 -16.15
C LYS A 320 -2.09 16.29 -16.05
N THR A 321 -0.87 16.07 -15.60
CA THR A 321 0.15 17.12 -15.57
C THR A 321 0.67 17.32 -16.99
N GLU A 322 0.38 18.46 -17.61
CA GLU A 322 1.04 18.81 -18.86
C GLU A 322 2.52 19.08 -18.59
N LEU A 323 3.37 18.34 -19.29
CA LEU A 323 4.80 18.61 -19.34
C LEU A 323 5.02 19.81 -20.27
N VAL A 324 4.88 21.04 -19.76
CA VAL A 324 5.27 22.26 -20.45
C VAL A 324 6.66 22.69 -20.05
#